data_b1a083a8d26eaad93c1fff6364fb10c6
#
_entry.id   b1a083a8d26eaad93c1fff6364fb10c6
#
_cell.length_a   1.000
_cell.length_b   1.000
_cell.length_c   1.000
_cell.angle_alpha   90.00
_cell.angle_beta   90.00
_cell.angle_gamma   90.00
#
_symmetry.space_group_name_H-M   'P 1'
#
loop_
_entity.id
_entity.type
_entity.pdbx_description
1 polymer ?
#
loop_
_entity_poly.entity_id
_entity_poly.type
_entity_poly.pdbx_seq_one_letter_code
_entity_poly.pdbx_strand_id
1 'polypeptide(L)'
;MRVARETILIPSGHSFRVLKWQNSVRAVECITGPGRAIQMRGEGDHWHFHTEMELTLWHDGSGTRFVGDHIGTFTSGDLVLLGAKLPHYWHASGLSSGLSLQWHFPEGHPFWAFPENLALLDLFKRAGRGIRLSGQTASSVSQYLRELPVAFGTQQLALFFNILSCIVSAPPQDCTVLSLRSFNLPLESRYQMAISKAVRHLIAHFRGQVCLEDLLRITGLSRPTFARQFKQHSGRSFSAFLNHL
;
A
#
# COMPACT_ATOMS: atom_id res chain seq x y z
N MET A 1 7.65 -20.47 2.34
CA MET A 1 7.48 -19.03 2.54
C MET A 1 6.20 -18.58 1.82
N ARG A 2 5.13 -18.35 2.56
CA ARG A 2 3.84 -17.87 2.04
C ARG A 2 3.95 -16.38 1.79
N VAL A 3 3.63 -15.86 0.62
CA VAL A 3 3.22 -14.46 0.47
C VAL A 3 2.66 -14.14 -0.90
N ALA A 4 1.53 -13.48 -0.89
CA ALA A 4 1.11 -12.37 -1.73
C ALA A 4 -0.06 -11.62 -1.10
N ARG A 5 -0.71 -12.22 -0.10
CA ARG A 5 -1.66 -11.54 0.78
C ARG A 5 -0.99 -11.33 2.13
N GLU A 6 -0.82 -10.07 2.51
CA GLU A 6 -0.49 -9.74 3.89
C GLU A 6 -1.73 -9.93 4.75
N THR A 7 -1.56 -10.58 5.91
CA THR A 7 -2.60 -10.63 6.95
C THR A 7 -2.29 -9.57 7.96
N ILE A 8 -3.07 -8.51 7.96
CA ILE A 8 -2.91 -7.39 8.88
C ILE A 8 -3.67 -7.70 10.17
N LEU A 9 -2.93 -7.68 11.29
CA LEU A 9 -3.50 -7.78 12.62
C LEU A 9 -3.51 -6.39 13.26
N ILE A 10 -4.71 -5.87 13.54
CA ILE A 10 -4.88 -4.65 14.32
C ILE A 10 -4.74 -5.04 15.80
N PRO A 11 -3.89 -4.36 16.58
CA PRO A 11 -3.70 -4.67 18.00
C PRO A 11 -5.01 -4.62 18.78
N SER A 12 -5.16 -5.50 19.77
CA SER A 12 -6.35 -5.50 20.62
C SER A 12 -6.57 -4.12 21.28
N GLY A 13 -7.81 -3.65 21.27
CA GLY A 13 -8.18 -2.34 21.81
C GLY A 13 -7.92 -1.16 20.84
N HIS A 14 -7.52 -1.43 19.58
CA HIS A 14 -7.32 -0.39 18.57
C HIS A 14 -8.28 -0.59 17.40
N SER A 15 -8.72 0.51 16.77
CA SER A 15 -9.56 0.51 15.56
C SER A 15 -8.74 0.53 14.27
N PHE A 16 -7.46 0.84 14.38
CA PHE A 16 -6.48 0.91 13.30
C PHE A 16 -5.09 0.63 13.86
N ARG A 17 -4.11 0.36 13.00
CA ARG A 17 -2.70 0.26 13.40
C ARG A 17 -1.86 1.34 12.74
N VAL A 18 -0.86 1.80 13.47
CA VAL A 18 0.17 2.73 13.00
C VAL A 18 1.48 1.98 12.96
N LEU A 19 2.09 1.91 11.79
CA LEU A 19 3.42 1.36 11.59
C LEU A 19 4.42 2.50 11.40
N LYS A 20 5.59 2.35 11.99
CA LYS A 20 6.73 3.25 11.82
C LYS A 20 7.93 2.44 11.40
N TRP A 21 8.73 2.94 10.47
CA TRP A 21 10.03 2.37 10.17
C TRP A 21 11.11 3.44 10.12
N GLN A 22 12.32 2.98 10.43
CA GLN A 22 13.57 3.72 10.28
C GLN A 22 14.56 2.80 9.59
N ASN A 23 15.25 3.30 8.57
CA ASN A 23 16.21 2.58 7.74
C ASN A 23 15.60 1.62 6.71
N SER A 24 14.58 0.83 7.02
CA SER A 24 14.00 -0.14 6.09
C SER A 24 12.59 -0.53 6.45
N VAL A 25 11.72 -0.62 5.44
CA VAL A 25 10.35 -1.18 5.56
C VAL A 25 10.30 -2.66 5.94
N ARG A 26 11.45 -3.34 6.02
CA ARG A 26 11.54 -4.75 6.48
C ARG A 26 11.46 -4.90 8.00
N ALA A 27 11.81 -3.85 8.71
CA ALA A 27 11.78 -3.81 10.17
C ALA A 27 10.90 -2.62 10.58
N VAL A 28 9.72 -2.91 11.06
CA VAL A 28 8.72 -1.90 11.43
C VAL A 28 8.32 -2.02 12.89
N GLU A 29 7.93 -0.93 13.46
CA GLU A 29 7.35 -0.81 14.78
C GLU A 29 5.84 -0.61 14.65
N CYS A 30 5.04 -1.51 15.20
CA CYS A 30 3.62 -1.29 15.38
C CYS A 30 3.39 -0.50 16.69
N ILE A 31 2.93 0.73 16.57
CA ILE A 31 2.72 1.62 17.71
C ILE A 31 1.46 1.19 18.46
N THR A 32 1.59 0.95 19.75
CA THR A 32 0.48 0.52 20.63
C THR A 32 0.17 1.52 21.74
N GLY A 33 0.86 2.66 21.74
CA GLY A 33 0.65 3.77 22.68
C GLY A 33 1.89 4.64 22.82
N PRO A 34 1.83 5.73 23.60
CA PRO A 34 2.97 6.61 23.81
C PRO A 34 4.17 5.84 24.39
N GLY A 35 5.28 5.85 23.65
CA GLY A 35 6.50 5.14 24.02
C GLY A 35 6.38 3.60 24.01
N ARG A 36 5.31 3.05 23.44
CA ARG A 36 5.09 1.59 23.33
C ARG A 36 4.99 1.18 21.87
N ALA A 37 5.82 0.23 21.47
CA ALA A 37 5.79 -0.34 20.14
C ALA A 37 6.13 -1.83 20.16
N ILE A 38 5.60 -2.57 19.22
CA ILE A 38 5.91 -3.98 18.97
C ILE A 38 6.74 -4.04 17.71
N GLN A 39 7.95 -4.57 17.82
CA GLN A 39 8.81 -4.82 16.67
C GLN A 39 8.23 -5.96 15.83
N MET A 40 8.16 -5.76 14.55
CA MET A 40 7.65 -6.76 13.63
C MET A 40 8.35 -6.69 12.27
N ARG A 41 8.22 -7.76 11.51
CA ARG A 41 8.64 -7.77 10.12
C ARG A 41 7.63 -6.98 9.31
N GLY A 42 8.12 -6.03 8.50
CA GLY A 42 7.33 -5.34 7.50
C GLY A 42 7.23 -6.15 6.20
N GLU A 43 6.11 -6.03 5.53
CA GLU A 43 5.83 -6.70 4.25
C GLU A 43 5.95 -5.71 3.06
N GLY A 44 6.26 -4.44 3.32
CA GLY A 44 6.39 -3.39 2.29
C GLY A 44 7.56 -3.56 1.31
N ASP A 45 8.43 -4.57 1.51
CA ASP A 45 9.60 -4.85 0.68
C ASP A 45 9.34 -5.80 -0.49
N HIS A 46 8.08 -6.11 -0.79
CA HIS A 46 7.71 -6.97 -1.92
C HIS A 46 6.29 -6.69 -2.41
N TRP A 47 5.99 -7.15 -3.60
CA TRP A 47 4.67 -7.04 -4.22
C TRP A 47 3.63 -7.81 -3.41
N HIS A 48 2.69 -7.11 -2.80
CA HIS A 48 1.65 -7.67 -1.95
C HIS A 48 0.33 -6.90 -2.06
N PHE A 49 -0.72 -7.40 -1.42
CA PHE A 49 -1.96 -6.69 -1.17
C PHE A 49 -2.61 -7.23 0.11
N HIS A 50 -3.52 -6.46 0.64
CA HIS A 50 -4.31 -6.78 1.83
C HIS A 50 -5.74 -6.22 1.73
N THR A 51 -6.60 -6.55 2.69
CA THR A 51 -8.02 -6.13 2.70
C THR A 51 -8.25 -4.78 3.37
N GLU A 52 -7.26 -4.28 4.04
CA GLU A 52 -7.28 -3.02 4.76
C GLU A 52 -7.04 -1.85 3.79
N MET A 53 -7.54 -0.69 4.17
CA MET A 53 -7.09 0.59 3.64
C MET A 53 -5.72 0.90 4.22
N GLU A 54 -4.88 1.59 3.46
CA GLU A 54 -3.55 2.01 3.91
C GLU A 54 -3.26 3.45 3.47
N LEU A 55 -2.72 4.25 4.38
CA LEU A 55 -2.16 5.55 4.08
C LEU A 55 -0.69 5.56 4.47
N THR A 56 0.19 5.62 3.47
CA THR A 56 1.64 5.51 3.67
C THR A 56 2.34 6.81 3.32
N LEU A 57 3.11 7.32 4.29
CA LEU A 57 3.96 8.50 4.19
C LEU A 57 5.44 8.08 4.22
N TRP A 58 6.17 8.42 3.18
CA TRP A 58 7.63 8.32 3.14
C TRP A 58 8.25 9.62 3.64
N HIS A 59 8.79 9.61 4.86
CA HIS A 59 9.50 10.76 5.40
C HIS A 59 10.79 11.00 4.64
N ASP A 60 11.61 9.94 4.53
CA ASP A 60 12.87 9.94 3.80
C ASP A 60 12.95 8.73 2.90
N GLY A 61 13.67 8.89 1.81
CA GLY A 61 13.93 7.85 0.84
C GLY A 61 13.47 8.22 -0.56
N SER A 62 13.93 7.43 -1.51
CA SER A 62 13.55 7.54 -2.92
C SER A 62 13.61 6.17 -3.57
N GLY A 63 12.99 6.04 -4.72
CA GLY A 63 12.99 4.79 -5.47
C GLY A 63 11.84 4.70 -6.44
N THR A 64 11.39 3.47 -6.69
CA THR A 64 10.27 3.19 -7.58
C THR A 64 9.07 2.71 -6.78
N ARG A 65 7.91 3.32 -7.01
CA ARG A 65 6.62 2.94 -6.46
C ARG A 65 5.82 2.18 -7.50
N PHE A 66 5.23 1.08 -7.06
CA PHE A 66 4.32 0.24 -7.82
C PHE A 66 2.97 0.25 -7.12
N VAL A 67 1.90 0.68 -7.80
CA VAL A 67 0.54 0.73 -7.26
C VAL A 67 -0.44 0.30 -8.36
N GLY A 68 -0.97 -0.91 -8.27
CA GLY A 68 -1.74 -1.50 -9.35
C GLY A 68 -0.91 -1.60 -10.63
N ASP A 69 -1.37 -1.01 -11.73
CA ASP A 69 -0.63 -0.93 -12.99
C ASP A 69 0.24 0.33 -13.12
N HIS A 70 0.29 1.18 -12.09
CA HIS A 70 1.16 2.34 -12.05
C HIS A 70 2.58 1.95 -11.64
N ILE A 71 3.56 2.44 -12.39
CA ILE A 71 4.99 2.39 -12.06
C ILE A 71 5.52 3.82 -12.15
N GLY A 72 6.15 4.31 -11.11
CA GLY A 72 6.67 5.68 -11.08
C GLY A 72 7.63 5.90 -9.92
N THR A 73 8.40 6.95 -9.99
CA THR A 73 9.33 7.32 -8.92
C THR A 73 8.60 7.88 -7.70
N PHE A 74 9.21 7.74 -6.55
CA PHE A 74 8.83 8.43 -5.31
C PHE A 74 10.07 9.08 -4.67
N THR A 75 9.84 10.09 -3.86
CA THR A 75 10.86 10.79 -3.07
C THR A 75 10.31 11.06 -1.68
N SER A 76 11.14 11.64 -0.81
CA SER A 76 10.72 12.09 0.52
C SER A 76 9.48 12.98 0.44
N GLY A 77 8.53 12.76 1.34
CA GLY A 77 7.21 13.40 1.36
C GLY A 77 6.15 12.71 0.50
N ASP A 78 6.46 11.60 -0.17
CA ASP A 78 5.45 10.84 -0.93
C ASP A 78 4.38 10.30 0.03
N LEU A 79 3.13 10.64 -0.26
CA LEU A 79 1.98 10.28 0.55
C LEU A 79 0.91 9.65 -0.33
N VAL A 80 0.58 8.38 -0.06
CA VAL A 80 -0.33 7.61 -0.90
C VAL A 80 -1.39 6.91 -0.07
N LEU A 81 -2.65 7.09 -0.45
CA LEU A 81 -3.78 6.33 0.05
C LEU A 81 -4.05 5.14 -0.87
N LEU A 82 -4.02 3.94 -0.30
CA LEU A 82 -4.27 2.67 -0.96
C LEU A 82 -5.59 2.06 -0.49
N GLY A 83 -6.39 1.65 -1.42
CA GLY A 83 -7.64 0.93 -1.15
C GLY A 83 -7.45 -0.56 -0.94
N ALA A 84 -8.46 -1.20 -0.38
CA ALA A 84 -8.50 -2.63 -0.17
C ALA A 84 -8.20 -3.42 -1.44
N LYS A 85 -7.40 -4.48 -1.31
CA LYS A 85 -7.02 -5.41 -2.39
C LYS A 85 -6.25 -4.80 -3.56
N LEU A 86 -5.74 -3.57 -3.42
CA LEU A 86 -4.90 -2.95 -4.43
C LEU A 86 -3.46 -3.47 -4.29
N PRO A 87 -2.88 -4.14 -5.29
CA PRO A 87 -1.50 -4.59 -5.23
C PRO A 87 -0.54 -3.41 -5.22
N HIS A 88 0.44 -3.46 -4.33
CA HIS A 88 1.42 -2.39 -4.20
C HIS A 88 2.78 -2.85 -3.69
N TYR A 89 3.79 -2.01 -3.90
CA TYR A 89 5.17 -2.23 -3.48
C TYR A 89 6.00 -0.95 -3.65
N TRP A 90 6.89 -0.69 -2.72
CA TRP A 90 7.92 0.36 -2.84
C TRP A 90 9.30 -0.26 -2.86
N HIS A 91 10.00 -0.06 -3.96
CA HIS A 91 11.42 -0.40 -4.09
C HIS A 91 12.28 0.81 -3.73
N ALA A 92 12.68 0.92 -2.48
CA ALA A 92 13.56 1.97 -2.01
C ALA A 92 15.00 1.72 -2.46
N SER A 93 15.67 2.78 -2.91
CA SER A 93 17.06 2.73 -3.41
C SER A 93 18.12 2.83 -2.30
N GLY A 94 17.72 2.80 -1.03
CA GLY A 94 18.62 2.93 0.11
C GLY A 94 17.86 2.97 1.43
N LEU A 95 18.43 3.65 2.41
CA LEU A 95 17.79 3.86 3.69
C LEU A 95 16.52 4.70 3.51
N SER A 96 15.52 4.41 4.30
CA SER A 96 14.22 5.07 4.24
C SER A 96 13.55 5.12 5.60
N SER A 97 12.70 6.11 5.80
CA SER A 97 11.86 6.22 6.99
C SER A 97 10.45 6.64 6.64
N GLY A 98 9.48 6.29 7.50
CA GLY A 98 8.10 6.68 7.24
C GLY A 98 7.10 6.13 8.25
N LEU A 99 5.84 6.35 7.92
CA LEU A 99 4.66 5.92 8.68
C LEU A 99 3.64 5.29 7.73
N SER A 100 2.97 4.24 8.19
CA SER A 100 1.80 3.69 7.54
C SER A 100 0.66 3.57 8.55
N LEU A 101 -0.52 4.03 8.16
CA LEU A 101 -1.77 3.92 8.90
C LEU A 101 -2.67 2.94 8.16
N GLN A 102 -3.09 1.87 8.84
CA GLN A 102 -3.89 0.80 8.24
C GLN A 102 -5.15 0.55 9.05
N TRP A 103 -6.30 0.42 8.37
CA TRP A 103 -7.62 0.20 8.99
C TRP A 103 -8.53 -0.62 8.09
N HIS A 104 -9.53 -1.25 8.71
CA HIS A 104 -10.54 -2.01 8.01
C HIS A 104 -11.91 -1.85 8.66
N PHE A 105 -12.84 -1.29 7.92
CA PHE A 105 -14.25 -1.15 8.34
C PHE A 105 -15.14 -1.86 7.32
N PRO A 106 -15.37 -3.18 7.48
CA PRO A 106 -16.22 -3.93 6.57
C PRO A 106 -17.67 -3.43 6.61
N GLU A 107 -18.44 -3.84 5.63
CA GLU A 107 -19.89 -3.61 5.63
C GLU A 107 -20.52 -4.09 6.95
N GLY A 108 -21.43 -3.30 7.53
CA GLY A 108 -22.03 -3.55 8.84
C GLY A 108 -21.16 -3.17 10.05
N HIS A 109 -19.93 -2.70 9.85
CA HIS A 109 -19.13 -2.20 10.97
C HIS A 109 -19.77 -0.96 11.59
N PRO A 110 -19.77 -0.77 12.96
CA PRO A 110 -20.37 0.37 13.64
C PRO A 110 -19.88 1.74 13.16
N PHE A 111 -18.70 1.82 12.58
CA PHE A 111 -18.18 3.01 11.91
C PHE A 111 -19.16 3.62 10.89
N TRP A 112 -19.93 2.79 10.19
CA TRP A 112 -20.89 3.21 9.16
C TRP A 112 -22.25 3.63 9.74
N ALA A 113 -22.47 3.49 11.04
CA ALA A 113 -23.69 3.95 11.70
C ALA A 113 -23.77 5.47 11.82
N PHE A 114 -22.63 6.18 11.67
CA PHE A 114 -22.60 7.64 11.63
C PHE A 114 -22.83 8.10 10.19
N PRO A 115 -23.92 8.86 9.92
CA PRO A 115 -24.27 9.31 8.56
C PRO A 115 -23.17 10.13 7.90
N GLU A 116 -22.38 10.88 8.66
CA GLU A 116 -21.27 11.69 8.20
C GLU A 116 -20.17 10.84 7.54
N ASN A 117 -19.99 9.60 7.97
CA ASN A 117 -19.00 8.68 7.44
C ASN A 117 -19.38 8.13 6.04
N LEU A 118 -20.63 8.29 5.61
CA LEU A 118 -21.05 7.85 4.27
C LEU A 118 -20.30 8.55 3.14
N ALA A 119 -19.83 9.78 3.35
CA ALA A 119 -18.96 10.49 2.41
C ALA A 119 -17.63 9.77 2.14
N LEU A 120 -17.17 8.92 3.06
CA LEU A 120 -15.94 8.13 2.93
C LEU A 120 -16.09 6.95 1.97
N LEU A 121 -17.31 6.49 1.67
CA LEU A 121 -17.54 5.36 0.76
C LEU A 121 -16.97 5.64 -0.64
N ASP A 122 -17.21 6.84 -1.18
CA ASP A 122 -16.65 7.22 -2.48
C ASP A 122 -15.12 7.34 -2.44
N LEU A 123 -14.58 7.93 -1.37
CA LEU A 123 -13.13 7.99 -1.17
C LEU A 123 -12.51 6.59 -1.15
N PHE A 124 -13.07 5.65 -0.39
CA PHE A 124 -12.54 4.28 -0.29
C PHE A 124 -12.64 3.54 -1.63
N LYS A 125 -13.72 3.75 -2.37
CA LYS A 125 -13.85 3.22 -3.74
C LYS A 125 -12.80 3.78 -4.69
N ARG A 126 -12.56 5.08 -4.67
CA ARG A 126 -11.53 5.75 -5.49
C ARG A 126 -10.13 5.31 -5.10
N ALA A 127 -9.86 5.12 -3.80
CA ALA A 127 -8.59 4.61 -3.28
C ALA A 127 -8.24 3.20 -3.78
N GLY A 128 -9.23 2.41 -4.26
CA GLY A 128 -8.99 1.15 -4.97
C GLY A 128 -8.14 1.27 -6.23
N ARG A 129 -7.78 2.50 -6.64
CA ARG A 129 -6.84 2.81 -7.72
C ARG A 129 -5.59 3.52 -7.23
N GLY A 130 -5.42 3.68 -5.91
CA GLY A 130 -4.36 4.45 -5.29
C GLY A 130 -4.50 5.95 -5.55
N ILE A 131 -4.43 6.75 -4.50
CA ILE A 131 -4.49 8.22 -4.60
C ILE A 131 -3.21 8.78 -3.99
N ARG A 132 -2.38 9.41 -4.82
CA ARG A 132 -1.25 10.20 -4.33
C ARG A 132 -1.76 11.57 -3.92
N LEU A 133 -1.43 11.97 -2.70
CA LEU A 133 -1.75 13.27 -2.14
C LEU A 133 -0.57 14.24 -2.35
N SER A 134 -0.88 15.50 -2.57
CA SER A 134 0.10 16.58 -2.79
C SER A 134 -0.40 17.89 -2.20
N GLY A 135 0.38 18.97 -2.35
CA GLY A 135 -0.03 20.30 -1.94
C GLY A 135 -0.34 20.45 -0.44
N GLN A 136 -1.29 21.32 -0.14
CA GLN A 136 -1.70 21.61 1.23
C GLN A 136 -2.35 20.39 1.91
N THR A 137 -3.09 19.59 1.15
CA THR A 137 -3.70 18.35 1.67
C THR A 137 -2.63 17.39 2.18
N ALA A 138 -1.57 17.14 1.40
CA ALA A 138 -0.48 16.29 1.85
C ALA A 138 0.25 16.84 3.07
N SER A 139 0.44 18.15 3.16
CA SER A 139 1.06 18.81 4.31
C SER A 139 0.26 18.59 5.59
N SER A 140 -1.06 18.86 5.56
CA SER A 140 -1.94 18.70 6.71
C SER A 140 -2.07 17.25 7.15
N VAL A 141 -2.28 16.33 6.20
CA VAL A 141 -2.38 14.89 6.48
C VAL A 141 -1.07 14.35 7.04
N SER A 142 0.07 14.75 6.49
CA SER A 142 1.39 14.36 7.01
C SER A 142 1.63 14.84 8.43
N GLN A 143 1.14 16.03 8.78
CA GLN A 143 1.23 16.53 10.15
C GLN A 143 0.46 15.62 11.10
N TYR A 144 -0.82 15.33 10.83
CA TYR A 144 -1.63 14.45 11.67
C TYR A 144 -1.06 13.04 11.77
N LEU A 145 -0.50 12.50 10.67
CA LEU A 145 0.17 11.19 10.70
C LEU A 145 1.36 11.17 11.65
N ARG A 146 2.16 12.25 11.71
CA ARG A 146 3.31 12.35 12.63
C ARG A 146 2.90 12.45 14.10
N GLU A 147 1.70 12.95 14.39
CA GLU A 147 1.17 13.06 15.74
C GLU A 147 0.61 11.72 16.25
N LEU A 148 0.15 10.82 15.37
CA LEU A 148 -0.46 9.54 15.76
C LEU A 148 0.42 8.66 16.67
N PRO A 149 1.75 8.52 16.46
CA PRO A 149 2.60 7.67 17.30
C PRO A 149 2.70 8.09 18.77
N VAL A 150 2.42 9.35 19.07
CA VAL A 150 2.53 9.90 20.43
C VAL A 150 1.16 10.19 21.06
N ALA A 151 0.09 10.12 20.28
CA ALA A 151 -1.28 10.26 20.75
C ALA A 151 -1.82 8.94 21.33
N PHE A 152 -2.89 9.01 22.11
CA PHE A 152 -3.58 7.82 22.63
C PHE A 152 -5.08 8.05 22.82
N GLY A 153 -5.84 6.94 22.89
CA GLY A 153 -7.28 6.96 23.15
C GLY A 153 -8.06 7.82 22.15
N THR A 154 -8.93 8.68 22.66
CA THR A 154 -9.79 9.55 21.82
C THR A 154 -8.99 10.56 21.01
N GLN A 155 -7.79 10.96 21.43
CA GLN A 155 -6.93 11.85 20.66
C GLN A 155 -6.43 11.14 19.37
N GLN A 156 -6.05 9.87 19.45
CA GLN A 156 -5.71 9.08 18.26
C GLN A 156 -6.89 8.99 17.28
N LEU A 157 -8.10 8.77 17.82
CA LEU A 157 -9.31 8.70 17.01
C LEU A 157 -9.63 10.05 16.35
N ALA A 158 -9.46 11.17 17.06
CA ALA A 158 -9.64 12.50 16.51
C ALA A 158 -8.66 12.78 15.36
N LEU A 159 -7.38 12.43 15.52
CA LEU A 159 -6.37 12.55 14.47
C LEU A 159 -6.71 11.70 13.24
N PHE A 160 -7.19 10.47 13.46
CA PHE A 160 -7.66 9.60 12.38
C PHE A 160 -8.80 10.24 11.58
N PHE A 161 -9.81 10.79 12.24
CA PHE A 161 -10.90 11.49 11.57
C PHE A 161 -10.45 12.79 10.88
N ASN A 162 -9.50 13.54 11.46
CA ASN A 162 -8.92 14.71 10.81
C ASN A 162 -8.22 14.34 9.51
N ILE A 163 -7.46 13.24 9.50
CA ILE A 163 -6.84 12.70 8.28
C ILE A 163 -7.90 12.41 7.21
N LEU A 164 -8.94 11.64 7.56
CA LEU A 164 -9.99 11.28 6.61
C LEU A 164 -10.75 12.50 6.11
N SER A 165 -11.08 13.44 6.98
CA SER A 165 -11.75 14.70 6.65
C SER A 165 -10.93 15.55 5.67
N CYS A 166 -9.62 15.69 5.91
CA CYS A 166 -8.72 16.41 5.00
C CYS A 166 -8.70 15.76 3.60
N ILE A 167 -8.68 14.43 3.54
CA ILE A 167 -8.61 13.73 2.25
C ILE A 167 -9.95 13.82 1.49
N VAL A 168 -11.09 13.70 2.18
CA VAL A 168 -12.42 13.85 1.56
C VAL A 168 -12.62 15.25 1.00
N SER A 169 -12.16 16.27 1.73
CA SER A 169 -12.29 17.68 1.35
C SER A 169 -11.16 18.16 0.43
N ALA A 170 -10.24 17.27 0.04
CA ALA A 170 -9.09 17.64 -0.78
C ALA A 170 -9.52 18.18 -2.15
N PRO A 171 -8.94 19.31 -2.58
CA PRO A 171 -9.20 19.82 -3.92
C PRO A 171 -8.62 18.88 -4.98
N PRO A 172 -9.24 18.76 -6.16
CA PRO A 172 -8.84 17.81 -7.20
C PRO A 172 -7.36 17.85 -7.58
N GLN A 173 -6.74 19.04 -7.59
CA GLN A 173 -5.32 19.22 -7.91
C GLN A 173 -4.38 18.59 -6.89
N ASP A 174 -4.82 18.38 -5.66
CA ASP A 174 -4.04 17.73 -4.60
C ASP A 174 -4.13 16.20 -4.64
N CYS A 175 -4.99 15.64 -5.51
CA CYS A 175 -5.29 14.22 -5.60
C CYS A 175 -4.96 13.65 -6.99
N THR A 176 -3.94 12.81 -7.08
CA THR A 176 -3.61 12.11 -8.33
C THR A 176 -3.96 10.64 -8.20
N VAL A 177 -4.87 10.14 -9.02
CA VAL A 177 -5.17 8.71 -9.13
C VAL A 177 -4.03 8.03 -9.87
N LEU A 178 -3.46 6.98 -9.29
CA LEU A 178 -2.26 6.32 -9.79
C LEU A 178 -2.57 5.23 -10.82
N SER A 179 -3.35 4.24 -10.43
CA SER A 179 -3.67 3.10 -11.31
C SER A 179 -4.79 3.45 -12.30
N LEU A 180 -4.63 3.04 -13.53
CA LEU A 180 -5.68 3.16 -14.57
C LEU A 180 -6.82 2.16 -14.33
N ARG A 181 -6.59 1.13 -13.52
CA ARG A 181 -7.54 0.04 -13.26
C ARG A 181 -7.82 -0.13 -11.78
N SER A 182 -9.00 -0.61 -11.46
CA SER A 182 -9.31 -1.17 -10.16
C SER A 182 -8.92 -2.65 -10.15
N PHE A 183 -8.49 -3.14 -8.99
CA PHE A 183 -8.12 -4.54 -8.78
C PHE A 183 -9.14 -5.21 -7.87
N ASN A 184 -9.55 -6.41 -8.23
CA ASN A 184 -10.38 -7.27 -7.40
C ASN A 184 -9.76 -8.67 -7.40
N LEU A 185 -8.60 -8.77 -6.76
CA LEU A 185 -7.89 -10.03 -6.69
C LEU A 185 -8.59 -10.98 -5.71
N PRO A 186 -8.74 -12.28 -6.07
CA PRO A 186 -9.26 -13.25 -5.12
C PRO A 186 -8.31 -13.33 -3.92
N LEU A 187 -8.86 -13.35 -2.72
CA LEU A 187 -8.08 -13.45 -1.47
C LEU A 187 -7.27 -14.74 -1.40
N GLU A 188 -7.73 -15.79 -2.06
CA GLU A 188 -7.05 -17.07 -2.18
C GLU A 188 -6.86 -17.41 -3.65
N SER A 189 -5.67 -17.13 -4.16
CA SER A 189 -5.28 -17.54 -5.51
C SER A 189 -3.99 -18.36 -5.45
N ARG A 190 -4.04 -19.59 -5.97
CA ARG A 190 -2.86 -20.46 -6.10
C ARG A 190 -1.75 -19.82 -6.94
N TYR A 191 -2.07 -18.83 -7.77
CA TYR A 191 -1.12 -18.15 -8.64
C TYR A 191 -0.44 -16.95 -8.00
N GLN A 192 -0.96 -16.47 -6.91
CA GLN A 192 -0.55 -15.24 -6.23
C GLN A 192 0.94 -15.26 -5.87
N MET A 193 1.38 -16.35 -5.22
CA MET A 193 2.80 -16.53 -4.88
C MET A 193 3.71 -16.60 -6.11
N ALA A 194 3.27 -17.29 -7.16
CA ALA A 194 4.04 -17.42 -8.38
C ALA A 194 4.24 -16.05 -9.05
N ILE A 195 3.18 -15.26 -9.15
CA ILE A 195 3.25 -13.93 -9.76
C ILE A 195 4.05 -12.95 -8.88
N SER A 196 3.90 -12.97 -7.56
CA SER A 196 4.74 -12.16 -6.66
C SER A 196 6.24 -12.50 -6.81
N LYS A 197 6.60 -13.78 -6.95
CA LYS A 197 7.98 -14.19 -7.26
C LYS A 197 8.47 -13.63 -8.58
N ALA A 198 7.63 -13.68 -9.63
CA ALA A 198 7.97 -13.15 -10.95
C ALA A 198 8.18 -11.62 -10.90
N VAL A 199 7.27 -10.88 -10.29
CA VAL A 199 7.41 -9.42 -10.14
C VAL A 199 8.66 -9.04 -9.35
N ARG A 200 8.93 -9.72 -8.25
CA ARG A 200 10.15 -9.50 -7.46
C ARG A 200 11.42 -9.77 -8.27
N HIS A 201 11.45 -10.86 -9.04
CA HIS A 201 12.58 -11.18 -9.92
C HIS A 201 12.79 -10.10 -10.98
N LEU A 202 11.71 -9.64 -11.61
CA LEU A 202 11.75 -8.54 -12.58
C LEU A 202 12.37 -7.29 -11.97
N ILE A 203 11.85 -6.84 -10.81
CA ILE A 203 12.30 -5.64 -10.12
C ILE A 203 13.77 -5.75 -9.68
N ALA A 204 14.22 -6.94 -9.29
CA ALA A 204 15.61 -7.15 -8.87
C ALA A 204 16.61 -7.19 -10.05
N HIS A 205 16.15 -7.54 -11.27
CA HIS A 205 17.04 -7.85 -12.38
C HIS A 205 16.75 -7.03 -13.66
N PHE A 206 15.85 -6.04 -13.63
CA PHE A 206 15.41 -5.29 -14.82
C PHE A 206 16.55 -4.58 -15.58
N ARG A 207 17.66 -4.27 -14.90
CA ARG A 207 18.84 -3.66 -15.54
C ARG A 207 19.71 -4.66 -16.32
N GLY A 208 19.39 -5.95 -16.19
CA GLY A 208 20.04 -7.06 -16.92
C GLY A 208 19.12 -7.66 -17.97
N GLN A 209 19.57 -8.78 -18.58
CA GLN A 209 18.70 -9.55 -19.45
C GLN A 209 17.71 -10.38 -18.61
N VAL A 210 16.44 -10.02 -18.66
CA VAL A 210 15.37 -10.86 -18.09
C VAL A 210 14.57 -11.46 -19.24
N CYS A 211 14.60 -12.78 -19.36
CA CYS A 211 13.81 -13.49 -20.36
C CYS A 211 12.53 -14.10 -19.75
N LEU A 212 11.54 -14.32 -20.59
CA LEU A 212 10.29 -14.94 -20.19
C LEU A 212 10.50 -16.36 -19.63
N GLU A 213 11.44 -17.10 -20.21
CA GLU A 213 11.77 -18.47 -19.82
C GLU A 213 12.22 -18.58 -18.37
N ASP A 214 12.96 -17.60 -17.85
CA ASP A 214 13.34 -17.52 -16.44
C ASP A 214 12.13 -17.40 -15.54
N LEU A 215 11.18 -16.55 -15.92
CA LEU A 215 9.94 -16.36 -15.15
C LEU A 215 9.06 -17.60 -15.19
N LEU A 216 8.97 -18.30 -16.32
CA LEU A 216 8.22 -19.56 -16.41
C LEU A 216 8.85 -20.62 -15.49
N ARG A 217 10.18 -20.70 -15.44
CA ARG A 217 10.91 -21.61 -14.53
C ARG A 217 10.70 -21.24 -13.06
N ILE A 218 10.80 -19.96 -12.70
CA ILE A 218 10.61 -19.47 -11.32
C ILE A 218 9.18 -19.69 -10.83
N THR A 219 8.19 -19.52 -11.72
CA THR A 219 6.78 -19.62 -11.37
C THR A 219 6.22 -21.04 -11.47
N GLY A 220 6.85 -21.92 -12.27
CA GLY A 220 6.34 -23.24 -12.60
C GLY A 220 5.06 -23.21 -13.44
N LEU A 221 4.77 -22.09 -14.12
CA LEU A 221 3.54 -21.90 -14.90
C LEU A 221 3.79 -22.11 -16.40
N SER A 222 2.80 -22.63 -17.11
CA SER A 222 2.82 -22.62 -18.57
C SER A 222 2.72 -21.18 -19.09
N ARG A 223 3.28 -20.91 -20.27
CA ARG A 223 3.29 -19.59 -20.90
C ARG A 223 1.91 -18.92 -20.99
N PRO A 224 0.83 -19.61 -21.42
CA PRO A 224 -0.51 -19.01 -21.43
C PRO A 224 -1.05 -18.69 -20.03
N THR A 225 -0.81 -19.57 -19.07
CA THR A 225 -1.24 -19.36 -17.67
C THR A 225 -0.48 -18.18 -17.07
N PHE A 226 0.84 -18.13 -17.26
CA PHE A 226 1.66 -17.01 -16.80
C PHE A 226 1.18 -15.69 -17.40
N ALA A 227 1.04 -15.59 -18.71
CA ALA A 227 0.62 -14.35 -19.37
C ALA A 227 -0.73 -13.83 -18.83
N ARG A 228 -1.71 -14.71 -18.68
CA ARG A 228 -3.03 -14.37 -18.13
C ARG A 228 -2.93 -13.92 -16.67
N GLN A 229 -2.26 -14.70 -15.83
CA GLN A 229 -2.17 -14.42 -14.40
C GLN A 229 -1.29 -13.21 -14.11
N PHE A 230 -0.19 -13.03 -14.81
CA PHE A 230 0.67 -11.87 -14.69
C PHE A 230 -0.12 -10.58 -14.99
N LYS A 231 -0.84 -10.55 -16.13
CA LYS A 231 -1.70 -9.40 -16.48
C LYS A 231 -2.82 -9.14 -15.47
N GLN A 232 -3.43 -10.20 -14.93
CA GLN A 232 -4.47 -10.08 -13.92
C GLN A 232 -3.96 -9.44 -12.63
N HIS A 233 -2.76 -9.84 -12.17
CA HIS A 233 -2.18 -9.41 -10.90
C HIS A 233 -1.39 -8.12 -10.98
N SER A 234 -0.76 -7.80 -12.12
CA SER A 234 0.05 -6.58 -12.30
C SER A 234 -0.64 -5.49 -13.12
N GLY A 235 -1.81 -5.81 -13.71
CA GLY A 235 -2.52 -4.91 -14.62
C GLY A 235 -1.88 -4.75 -16.00
N ARG A 236 -0.67 -5.27 -16.22
CA ARG A 236 0.11 -5.13 -17.45
C ARG A 236 0.53 -6.49 -18.01
N SER A 237 0.76 -6.59 -19.33
CA SER A 237 1.49 -7.73 -19.86
C SER A 237 2.94 -7.72 -19.35
N PHE A 238 3.61 -8.89 -19.39
CA PHE A 238 5.03 -8.99 -19.02
C PHE A 238 5.91 -7.98 -19.77
N SER A 239 5.78 -7.90 -21.10
CA SER A 239 6.57 -6.98 -21.92
C SER A 239 6.27 -5.50 -21.58
N ALA A 240 4.99 -5.16 -21.39
CA ALA A 240 4.62 -3.80 -20.99
C ALA A 240 5.09 -3.44 -19.57
N PHE A 241 5.16 -4.42 -18.67
CA PHE A 241 5.69 -4.21 -17.32
C PHE A 241 7.20 -3.97 -17.36
N LEU A 242 7.94 -4.83 -18.09
CA LEU A 242 9.39 -4.72 -18.25
C LEU A 242 9.81 -3.39 -18.89
N ASN A 243 9.08 -2.93 -19.91
CA ASN A 243 9.37 -1.66 -20.58
C ASN A 243 9.11 -0.42 -19.72
N HIS A 244 8.50 -0.55 -18.54
CA HIS A 244 8.22 0.55 -17.60
C HIS A 244 9.11 0.52 -16.35
N LEU A 245 9.96 -0.50 -16.21
CA LEU A 245 11.00 -0.58 -15.19
C LEU A 245 12.25 0.22 -15.59
#